data_cce9234d2ff8aab71bd2a0f89886b0a1
#
_entry.id   cce9234d2ff8aab71bd2a0f89886b0a1
#
_cell.length_a   1.000
_cell.length_b   1.000
_cell.length_c   1.000
_cell.angle_alpha   90.00
_cell.angle_beta   90.00
_cell.angle_gamma   90.00
#
_symmetry.space_group_name_H-M   'P 1'
#
loop_
_entity.id
_entity.type
_entity.pdbx_description
1 polymer ?
#
loop_
_entity_poly.entity_id
_entity_poly.type
_entity_poly.pdbx_seq_one_letter_code
_entity_poly.pdbx_strand_id
1 'polypeptide(L)'
;MSRPVQQALGLVSLLVRDYDEALGFYVGVLGFRSIEDRFIPEQNKRWVVVAPPGSGGCQLLLARASNDEQLARVGNQTGGRVFLFLHTDDLARDHAAYRAKGVVFVREPKSEPYGTVAVFRDLYGNLWDLLQPARPPSGA
;
A
#
# COMPACT_ATOMS: atom_id res chain seq x y z
N MET A 1 -4.97 13.78 -36.93
CA MET A 1 -3.91 13.65 -35.91
C MET A 1 -4.37 12.72 -34.81
N SER A 2 -3.59 11.75 -34.49
CA SER A 2 -3.91 10.88 -33.38
C SER A 2 -3.48 11.51 -32.06
N ARG A 3 -4.25 11.24 -31.02
CA ARG A 3 -3.88 11.68 -29.67
C ARG A 3 -2.80 10.79 -29.09
N PRO A 4 -1.90 11.30 -28.22
CA PRO A 4 -0.97 10.44 -27.52
C PRO A 4 -1.71 9.39 -26.69
N VAL A 5 -1.13 8.21 -26.58
CA VAL A 5 -1.68 7.17 -25.71
C VAL A 5 -1.58 7.65 -24.27
N GLN A 6 -2.66 7.46 -23.51
CA GLN A 6 -2.72 7.80 -22.09
C GLN A 6 -3.07 6.54 -21.30
N GLN A 7 -2.17 6.10 -20.46
CA GLN A 7 -2.37 4.92 -19.61
C GLN A 7 -1.73 5.16 -18.24
N ALA A 8 -2.29 4.53 -17.23
CA ALA A 8 -1.74 4.56 -15.88
C ALA A 8 -2.22 3.33 -15.12
N LEU A 9 -1.43 2.88 -14.16
CA LEU A 9 -1.89 1.85 -13.24
C LEU A 9 -2.88 2.50 -12.29
N GLY A 10 -4.13 2.08 -12.34
CA GLY A 10 -5.19 2.64 -11.52
C GLY A 10 -5.44 1.86 -10.24
N LEU A 11 -5.28 0.55 -10.30
CA LEU A 11 -5.68 -0.33 -9.21
C LEU A 11 -4.80 -1.57 -9.19
N VAL A 12 -4.34 -1.96 -8.00
CA VAL A 12 -3.56 -3.18 -7.78
C VAL A 12 -4.29 -4.03 -6.75
N SER A 13 -4.44 -5.32 -7.03
CA SER A 13 -5.08 -6.26 -6.11
C SER A 13 -4.10 -6.70 -5.03
N LEU A 14 -4.58 -6.72 -3.80
CA LEU A 14 -3.86 -7.22 -2.63
C LEU A 14 -4.74 -8.25 -1.95
N LEU A 15 -4.25 -9.49 -1.86
CA LEU A 15 -5.00 -10.54 -1.18
C LEU A 15 -4.99 -10.32 0.33
N VAL A 16 -6.17 -10.41 0.93
CA VAL A 16 -6.35 -10.24 2.37
C VAL A 16 -7.16 -11.42 2.90
N ARG A 17 -7.03 -11.68 4.20
CA ARG A 17 -7.79 -12.72 4.86
C ARG A 17 -9.22 -12.26 5.16
N ASP A 18 -9.38 -11.00 5.53
CA ASP A 18 -10.65 -10.43 5.94
C ASP A 18 -10.69 -8.94 5.59
N TYR A 19 -11.83 -8.48 5.04
CA TYR A 19 -11.95 -7.08 4.63
C TYR A 19 -11.82 -6.10 5.79
N ASP A 20 -12.55 -6.35 6.88
CA ASP A 20 -12.58 -5.40 8.00
C ASP A 20 -11.26 -5.40 8.76
N GLU A 21 -10.62 -6.54 8.87
CA GLU A 21 -9.28 -6.66 9.45
C GLU A 21 -8.28 -5.82 8.65
N ALA A 22 -8.32 -5.95 7.32
CA ALA A 22 -7.44 -5.22 6.43
C ALA A 22 -7.72 -3.71 6.47
N LEU A 23 -8.99 -3.32 6.50
CA LEU A 23 -9.38 -1.92 6.63
C LEU A 23 -8.86 -1.32 7.94
N GLY A 24 -8.95 -2.08 9.03
CA GLY A 24 -8.42 -1.63 10.32
C GLY A 24 -6.95 -1.30 10.27
N PHE A 25 -6.19 -2.04 9.48
CA PHE A 25 -4.76 -1.77 9.32
C PHE A 25 -4.52 -0.64 8.32
N TYR A 26 -5.02 -0.76 7.09
CA TYR A 26 -4.69 0.22 6.05
C TYR A 26 -5.28 1.59 6.34
N VAL A 27 -6.51 1.66 6.80
CA VAL A 27 -7.14 2.94 7.15
C VAL A 27 -6.81 3.34 8.59
N GLY A 28 -6.96 2.42 9.54
CA GLY A 28 -6.80 2.75 10.96
C GLY A 28 -5.36 2.93 11.40
N VAL A 29 -4.42 2.17 10.84
CA VAL A 29 -3.01 2.22 11.24
C VAL A 29 -2.18 3.05 10.28
N LEU A 30 -2.25 2.78 8.97
CA LEU A 30 -1.45 3.51 7.99
C LEU A 30 -2.07 4.85 7.59
N GLY A 31 -3.34 5.08 7.90
CA GLY A 31 -3.98 6.34 7.56
C GLY A 31 -4.39 6.46 6.10
N PHE A 32 -4.55 5.34 5.40
CA PHE A 32 -5.05 5.36 4.04
C PHE A 32 -6.52 5.79 4.02
N ARG A 33 -6.97 6.29 2.89
CA ARG A 33 -8.37 6.68 2.70
C ARG A 33 -9.18 5.49 2.21
N SER A 34 -10.40 5.34 2.72
CA SER A 34 -11.37 4.39 2.19
C SER A 34 -12.03 5.04 0.97
N ILE A 35 -11.77 4.47 -0.21
CA ILE A 35 -12.28 5.03 -1.47
C ILE A 35 -13.64 4.44 -1.82
N GLU A 36 -13.76 3.12 -1.73
CA GLU A 36 -15.01 2.42 -1.96
C GLU A 36 -15.14 1.27 -0.99
N ASP A 37 -16.36 0.97 -0.59
CA ASP A 37 -16.66 -0.21 0.20
C ASP A 37 -18.14 -0.52 -0.05
N ARG A 38 -18.40 -1.41 -1.01
CA ARG A 38 -19.78 -1.75 -1.36
C ARG A 38 -19.91 -3.25 -1.59
N PHE A 39 -21.07 -3.75 -1.26
CA PHE A 39 -21.41 -5.15 -1.47
C PHE A 39 -21.87 -5.36 -2.92
N ILE A 40 -21.41 -6.44 -3.54
CA ILE A 40 -21.82 -6.84 -4.89
C ILE A 40 -22.63 -8.14 -4.77
N PRO A 41 -23.98 -8.05 -4.77
CA PRO A 41 -24.81 -9.23 -4.51
C PRO A 41 -24.60 -10.35 -5.54
N GLU A 42 -24.39 -10.00 -6.79
CA GLU A 42 -24.23 -10.97 -7.89
C GLU A 42 -23.01 -11.86 -7.69
N GLN A 43 -22.01 -11.37 -6.98
CA GLN A 43 -20.77 -12.09 -6.74
C GLN A 43 -20.62 -12.49 -5.26
N ASN A 44 -21.58 -12.11 -4.43
CA ASN A 44 -21.57 -12.36 -2.99
C ASN A 44 -20.22 -11.95 -2.36
N LYS A 45 -19.74 -10.74 -2.71
CA LYS A 45 -18.48 -10.21 -2.16
C LYS A 45 -18.53 -8.69 -2.10
N ARG A 46 -17.55 -8.13 -1.39
CA ARG A 46 -17.39 -6.68 -1.27
C ARG A 46 -16.35 -6.18 -2.25
N TRP A 47 -16.57 -4.98 -2.72
CA TRP A 47 -15.60 -4.22 -3.50
C TRP A 47 -15.00 -3.16 -2.59
N VAL A 48 -13.76 -3.40 -2.14
CA VAL A 48 -13.13 -2.58 -1.11
C VAL A 48 -11.85 -1.98 -1.67
N VAL A 49 -11.79 -0.66 -1.77
CA VAL A 49 -10.66 0.06 -2.34
C VAL A 49 -10.15 1.08 -1.33
N VAL A 50 -8.84 1.09 -1.14
CA VAL A 50 -8.16 2.07 -0.29
C VAL A 50 -7.05 2.76 -1.08
N ALA A 51 -6.63 3.91 -0.60
CA ALA A 51 -5.54 4.67 -1.23
C ALA A 51 -4.74 5.43 -0.19
N PRO A 52 -3.43 5.64 -0.42
CA PRO A 52 -2.66 6.52 0.45
C PRO A 52 -3.27 7.92 0.51
N PRO A 53 -3.03 8.68 1.59
CA PRO A 53 -3.51 10.06 1.66
C PRO A 53 -2.85 10.91 0.58
N GLY A 54 -3.57 11.94 0.15
CA GLY A 54 -3.13 12.80 -0.93
C GLY A 54 -3.96 12.58 -2.18
N SER A 55 -3.56 13.21 -3.28
CA SER A 55 -4.26 13.11 -4.54
C SER A 55 -3.40 12.44 -5.61
N GLY A 56 -4.05 11.67 -6.47
CA GLY A 56 -3.39 10.95 -7.56
C GLY A 56 -2.80 9.63 -7.08
N GLY A 57 -2.17 8.93 -7.99
CA GLY A 57 -1.52 7.67 -7.71
C GLY A 57 -2.43 6.46 -7.79
N CYS A 58 -1.83 5.31 -7.62
CA CYS A 58 -2.50 4.02 -7.73
C CYS A 58 -3.25 3.70 -6.44
N GLN A 59 -4.37 2.99 -6.58
CA GLN A 59 -5.18 2.55 -5.45
C GLN A 59 -5.02 1.05 -5.25
N LEU A 60 -5.48 0.54 -4.11
CA LEU A 60 -5.42 -0.87 -3.78
C LEU A 60 -6.82 -1.46 -3.64
N LEU A 61 -7.03 -2.57 -4.34
CA LEU A 61 -8.21 -3.39 -4.15
C LEU A 61 -7.90 -4.45 -3.09
N LEU A 62 -8.61 -4.41 -1.98
CA LEU A 62 -8.47 -5.44 -0.95
C LEU A 62 -9.33 -6.63 -1.38
N ALA A 63 -8.67 -7.70 -1.82
CA ALA A 63 -9.34 -8.87 -2.38
C ALA A 63 -9.30 -10.01 -1.37
N ARG A 64 -10.46 -10.40 -0.84
CA ARG A 64 -10.51 -11.48 0.14
C ARG A 64 -10.16 -12.81 -0.53
N ALA A 65 -9.22 -13.54 0.07
CA ALA A 65 -8.83 -14.86 -0.40
C ALA A 65 -10.01 -15.82 -0.31
N SER A 66 -10.29 -16.55 -1.40
CA SER A 66 -11.46 -17.41 -1.52
C SER A 66 -11.13 -18.89 -1.72
N ASN A 67 -9.84 -19.24 -1.73
CA ASN A 67 -9.41 -20.64 -1.85
C ASN A 67 -8.02 -20.79 -1.24
N ASP A 68 -7.53 -22.03 -1.15
CA ASP A 68 -6.25 -22.32 -0.50
C ASP A 68 -5.06 -21.67 -1.20
N GLU A 69 -5.07 -21.62 -2.52
CA GLU A 69 -4.00 -20.99 -3.27
C GLU A 69 -3.92 -19.49 -2.97
N GLN A 70 -5.06 -18.83 -2.92
CA GLN A 70 -5.11 -17.40 -2.57
C GLN A 70 -4.73 -17.17 -1.12
N LEU A 71 -5.20 -18.03 -0.20
CA LEU A 71 -4.82 -17.92 1.21
C LEU A 71 -3.32 -18.06 1.41
N ALA A 72 -2.67 -18.92 0.63
CA ALA A 72 -1.22 -19.10 0.71
C ALA A 72 -0.46 -17.85 0.26
N ARG A 73 -1.09 -16.95 -0.48
CA ARG A 73 -0.48 -15.70 -0.94
C ARG A 73 -0.74 -14.52 -0.02
N VAL A 74 -1.63 -14.65 0.94
CA VAL A 74 -1.85 -13.59 1.93
C VAL A 74 -0.55 -13.38 2.72
N GLY A 75 -0.02 -12.15 2.66
CA GLY A 75 1.27 -11.85 3.29
C GLY A 75 2.49 -12.31 2.51
N ASN A 76 2.29 -12.89 1.34
CA ASN A 76 3.37 -13.43 0.51
C ASN A 76 3.10 -13.15 -0.98
N GLN A 77 2.76 -11.89 -1.27
CA GLN A 77 2.40 -11.47 -2.63
C GLN A 77 3.57 -11.60 -3.60
N THR A 78 4.80 -11.43 -3.11
CA THR A 78 5.99 -11.37 -3.95
C THR A 78 7.03 -12.44 -3.60
N GLY A 79 6.69 -13.38 -2.74
CA GLY A 79 7.65 -14.43 -2.35
C GLY A 79 8.82 -13.92 -1.53
N GLY A 80 8.64 -12.85 -0.76
CA GLY A 80 9.67 -12.33 0.13
C GLY A 80 10.37 -11.07 -0.35
N ARG A 81 10.02 -10.56 -1.53
CA ARG A 81 10.52 -9.27 -1.99
C ARG A 81 9.61 -8.14 -1.54
N VAL A 82 10.10 -6.91 -1.64
CA VAL A 82 9.26 -5.73 -1.42
C VAL A 82 8.10 -5.77 -2.42
N PHE A 83 6.90 -5.64 -1.89
CA PHE A 83 5.70 -5.72 -2.72
C PHE A 83 5.38 -4.36 -3.36
N LEU A 84 5.27 -3.32 -2.55
CA LEU A 84 4.90 -2.00 -3.03
C LEU A 84 5.81 -0.93 -2.41
N PHE A 85 5.91 0.19 -3.11
CA PHE A 85 6.75 1.32 -2.73
C PHE A 85 5.83 2.49 -2.42
N LEU A 86 5.77 2.89 -1.16
CA LEU A 86 4.94 4.00 -0.71
C LEU A 86 5.81 5.26 -0.64
N HIS A 87 5.55 6.18 -1.54
CA HIS A 87 6.25 7.46 -1.55
C HIS A 87 5.60 8.40 -0.56
N THR A 88 6.41 9.12 0.20
CA THR A 88 5.92 10.08 1.19
C THR A 88 6.73 11.37 1.11
N ASP A 89 6.10 12.45 1.53
CA ASP A 89 6.77 13.75 1.63
C ASP A 89 7.52 13.93 2.95
N ASP A 90 7.26 13.04 3.94
CA ASP A 90 7.90 13.15 5.26
C ASP A 90 8.01 11.77 5.91
N LEU A 91 9.13 11.10 5.65
CA LEU A 91 9.34 9.75 6.16
C LEU A 91 9.47 9.72 7.68
N ALA A 92 10.13 10.72 8.27
CA ALA A 92 10.31 10.73 9.73
C ALA A 92 8.97 10.81 10.44
N ARG A 93 8.04 11.63 9.93
CA ARG A 93 6.68 11.73 10.47
C ARG A 93 5.97 10.39 10.41
N ASP A 94 5.99 9.74 9.24
CA ASP A 94 5.27 8.49 9.00
C ASP A 94 5.88 7.33 9.77
N HIS A 95 7.20 7.27 9.81
CA HIS A 95 7.93 6.26 10.58
C HIS A 95 7.52 6.32 12.06
N ALA A 96 7.52 7.52 12.65
CA ALA A 96 7.13 7.69 14.04
C ALA A 96 5.66 7.30 14.27
N ALA A 97 4.77 7.74 13.39
CA ALA A 97 3.35 7.45 13.52
C ALA A 97 3.06 5.96 13.38
N TYR A 98 3.69 5.30 12.41
CA TYR A 98 3.51 3.87 12.19
C TYR A 98 4.03 3.06 13.38
N ARG A 99 5.23 3.39 13.86
CA ARG A 99 5.79 2.69 15.02
C ARG A 99 4.92 2.85 16.27
N ALA A 100 4.37 4.03 16.48
CA ALA A 100 3.48 4.29 17.61
C ALA A 100 2.23 3.41 17.57
N LYS A 101 1.82 2.98 16.39
CA LYS A 101 0.66 2.09 16.21
C LYS A 101 1.03 0.62 16.04
N GLY A 102 2.29 0.28 16.29
CA GLY A 102 2.73 -1.11 16.31
C GLY A 102 3.20 -1.69 14.98
N VAL A 103 3.39 -0.85 13.96
CA VAL A 103 3.95 -1.33 12.69
C VAL A 103 5.39 -1.77 12.91
N VAL A 104 5.74 -2.93 12.38
CA VAL A 104 7.09 -3.49 12.49
C VAL A 104 7.92 -3.03 11.30
N PHE A 105 9.03 -2.33 11.58
CA PHE A 105 10.00 -1.98 10.56
C PHE A 105 11.11 -3.02 10.56
N VAL A 106 11.29 -3.70 9.42
CA VAL A 106 12.38 -4.67 9.27
C VAL A 106 13.67 -4.00 8.84
N ARG A 107 13.60 -2.78 8.33
CA ARG A 107 14.76 -1.91 8.10
C ARG A 107 14.40 -0.51 8.57
N GLU A 108 15.28 0.04 9.42
CA GLU A 108 15.13 1.40 9.89
C GLU A 108 15.50 2.41 8.81
N PRO A 109 15.07 3.67 8.92
CA PRO A 109 15.35 4.67 7.89
C PRO A 109 16.84 4.79 7.58
N LYS A 110 17.14 4.81 6.30
CA LYS A 110 18.50 4.95 5.79
C LYS A 110 18.52 5.95 4.64
N SER A 111 19.50 6.85 4.66
CA SER A 111 19.68 7.81 3.59
C SER A 111 20.44 7.17 2.44
N GLU A 112 19.90 7.32 1.23
CA GLU A 112 20.47 6.82 -0.01
C GLU A 112 20.52 7.98 -1.01
N PRO A 113 21.31 7.86 -2.11
CA PRO A 113 21.33 8.93 -3.11
C PRO A 113 19.96 9.28 -3.69
N TYR A 114 19.06 8.28 -3.79
CA TYR A 114 17.73 8.49 -4.36
C TYR A 114 16.68 8.94 -3.34
N GLY A 115 17.02 9.00 -2.07
CA GLY A 115 16.09 9.41 -1.03
C GLY A 115 16.34 8.68 0.28
N THR A 116 15.42 8.83 1.22
CA THR A 116 15.45 8.11 2.48
C THR A 116 14.44 6.98 2.43
N VAL A 117 14.85 5.79 2.84
CA VAL A 117 14.02 4.59 2.73
C VAL A 117 14.00 3.80 4.04
N ALA A 118 12.84 3.25 4.36
CA ALA A 118 12.66 2.28 5.43
C ALA A 118 11.76 1.16 4.89
N VAL A 119 11.80 0.00 5.54
CA VAL A 119 10.98 -1.14 5.10
C VAL A 119 10.12 -1.60 6.27
N PHE A 120 8.82 -1.69 6.05
CA PHE A 120 7.90 -2.19 7.07
C PHE A 120 7.10 -3.37 6.55
N ARG A 121 6.50 -4.09 7.48
CA ARG A 121 5.55 -5.17 7.18
C ARG A 121 4.13 -4.66 7.31
N ASP A 122 3.27 -5.06 6.38
CA ASP A 122 1.85 -4.82 6.58
C ASP A 122 1.27 -5.86 7.55
N LEU A 123 -0.05 -5.81 7.74
CA LEU A 123 -0.74 -6.69 8.69
C LEU A 123 -0.46 -8.17 8.45
N TYR A 124 -0.32 -8.58 7.19
CA TYR A 124 -0.16 -9.99 6.82
C TYR A 124 1.30 -10.39 6.58
N GLY A 125 2.22 -9.42 6.60
CA GLY A 125 3.64 -9.70 6.43
C GLY A 125 4.23 -9.31 5.08
N ASN A 126 3.45 -8.72 4.17
CA ASN A 126 4.03 -8.17 2.94
C ASN A 126 4.98 -7.05 3.27
N LEU A 127 6.10 -6.99 2.55
CA LEU A 127 7.10 -5.95 2.75
C LEU A 127 6.78 -4.73 1.89
N TRP A 128 6.87 -3.56 2.51
CA TRP A 128 6.65 -2.28 1.86
C TRP A 128 7.87 -1.39 2.05
N ASP A 129 8.33 -0.77 0.98
CA ASP A 129 9.26 0.35 1.10
C ASP A 129 8.46 1.60 1.43
N LEU A 130 8.92 2.31 2.46
CA LEU A 130 8.48 3.68 2.72
C LEU A 130 9.60 4.58 2.24
N LEU A 131 9.35 5.38 1.20
CA LEU A 131 10.40 6.12 0.51
C LEU A 131 10.06 7.60 0.43
N GLN A 132 10.95 8.42 0.97
CA GLN A 132 10.90 9.85 0.74
C GLN A 132 11.92 10.16 -0.36
N PRO A 133 11.46 10.44 -1.59
CA PRO A 133 12.39 10.69 -2.69
C PRO A 133 13.31 11.87 -2.40
N ALA A 134 14.50 11.82 -2.93
CA ALA A 134 15.43 12.93 -2.83
C ALA A 134 14.77 14.17 -3.43
N ARG A 135 15.01 15.33 -2.80
CA ARG A 135 14.43 16.57 -3.30
C ARG A 135 14.91 16.80 -4.74
N PRO A 136 13.99 17.07 -5.67
CA PRO A 136 14.40 17.34 -7.04
C PRO A 136 15.23 18.62 -7.09
N PRO A 137 16.07 18.78 -8.13
CA PRO A 137 16.83 20.00 -8.30
C PRO A 137 15.93 21.23 -8.31
N SER A 138 16.48 22.36 -7.86
CA SER A 138 15.77 23.63 -7.82
C SER A 138 15.23 23.98 -9.20
N GLY A 139 13.94 24.31 -9.28
CA GLY A 139 13.30 24.63 -10.56
C GLY A 139 12.75 23.44 -11.31
N ALA A 140 12.88 22.24 -10.78
CA ALA A 140 12.32 21.03 -11.39
C ALA A 140 10.80 20.96 -11.18
#